data_f64e83936152dc0dcf4bbb3a7303e1b3
#
_entry.id   f64e83936152dc0dcf4bbb3a7303e1b3
#
_cell.length_a   1.000
_cell.length_b   1.000
_cell.length_c   1.000
_cell.angle_alpha   90.00
_cell.angle_beta   90.00
_cell.angle_gamma   90.00
#
_symmetry.space_group_name_H-M   'P 1'
#
loop_
_entity.id
_entity.type
_entity.pdbx_description
1 polymer ?
#
loop_
_entity_poly.entity_id
_entity_poly.type
_entity_poly.pdbx_seq_one_letter_code
_entity_poly.pdbx_strand_id
1 'polypeptide(L)'
;MAIVKVDIRDDNQSADLVSALSARMAHREISSKQQVIFEPSDVVTFQLMRHDTLPSYSQGPAPSRQLFRYPKHIYLDQYMKENVEIASAKWREQKEISEKIQNLTLRENALKRHQVAIRAHVSFLLPLG
;
A
#
# COMPACT_ATOMS: atom_id res chain seq x y z
N MET A 1 -22.91 -2.62 -17.47
CA MET A 1 -21.82 -1.71 -17.10
C MET A 1 -21.72 -1.64 -15.59
N ALA A 2 -20.55 -1.90 -15.03
CA ALA A 2 -20.33 -1.82 -13.60
C ALA A 2 -19.44 -0.60 -13.28
N ILE A 3 -19.72 0.11 -12.17
CA ILE A 3 -18.92 1.24 -11.70
C ILE A 3 -18.29 0.87 -10.37
N VAL A 4 -16.97 0.90 -10.32
CA VAL A 4 -16.18 0.68 -9.10
C VAL A 4 -15.60 2.01 -8.65
N LYS A 5 -15.99 2.47 -7.45
CA LYS A 5 -15.41 3.69 -6.87
C LYS A 5 -14.10 3.33 -6.18
N VAL A 6 -13.07 4.08 -6.46
CA VAL A 6 -11.72 3.89 -5.91
C VAL A 6 -11.28 5.17 -5.21
N ASP A 7 -11.01 5.08 -3.92
CA ASP A 7 -10.54 6.21 -3.13
C ASP A 7 -9.02 6.35 -3.26
N ILE A 8 -8.57 7.52 -3.67
CA ILE A 8 -7.16 7.87 -3.72
C ILE A 8 -6.87 8.73 -2.50
N ARG A 9 -5.97 8.24 -1.65
CA ARG A 9 -5.50 8.96 -0.46
C ARG A 9 -4.09 9.46 -0.68
N ASP A 10 -3.79 10.63 -0.15
CA ASP A 10 -2.45 11.25 -0.23
C ASP A 10 -1.39 10.61 0.70
N ASP A 11 -1.74 9.53 1.38
CA ASP A 11 -0.85 8.82 2.32
C ASP A 11 0.25 7.97 1.68
N ASN A 12 0.57 8.21 0.41
CA ASN A 12 1.57 7.48 -0.39
C ASN A 12 1.34 5.95 -0.52
N GLN A 13 0.25 5.41 0.01
CA GLN A 13 0.01 3.96 0.01
C GLN A 13 -0.72 3.46 -1.23
N SER A 14 -1.39 4.33 -1.98
CA SER A 14 -2.17 3.93 -3.15
C SER A 14 -1.97 4.86 -4.34
N ALA A 15 -0.70 4.91 -4.81
CA ALA A 15 -0.37 5.64 -6.03
C ALA A 15 -0.75 4.90 -7.32
N ASP A 16 -1.33 3.72 -7.23
CA ASP A 16 -1.74 2.91 -8.37
C ASP A 16 -3.10 2.21 -8.15
N LEU A 17 -3.75 1.87 -9.28
CA LEU A 17 -5.07 1.26 -9.28
C LEU A 17 -5.10 -0.12 -8.61
N VAL A 18 -4.06 -0.92 -8.76
CA VAL A 18 -4.01 -2.27 -8.20
C VAL A 18 -3.95 -2.22 -6.68
N SER A 19 -3.08 -1.36 -6.12
CA SER A 19 -2.99 -1.14 -4.67
C SER A 19 -4.29 -0.59 -4.08
N ALA A 20 -4.93 0.35 -4.77
CA ALA A 20 -6.20 0.93 -4.34
C ALA A 20 -7.35 -0.10 -4.37
N LEU A 21 -7.41 -0.96 -5.38
CA LEU A 21 -8.38 -2.06 -5.44
C LEU A 21 -8.11 -3.11 -4.35
N SER A 22 -6.85 -3.48 -4.16
CA SER A 22 -6.47 -4.44 -3.12
C SER A 22 -6.82 -3.92 -1.72
N ALA A 23 -6.58 -2.64 -1.44
CA ALA A 23 -6.96 -2.02 -0.18
C ALA A 23 -8.48 -2.02 0.07
N ARG A 24 -9.28 -1.91 -1.01
CA ARG A 24 -10.75 -1.92 -0.92
C ARG A 24 -11.31 -3.33 -0.79
N MET A 25 -10.76 -4.28 -1.55
CA MET A 25 -11.27 -5.64 -1.66
C MET A 25 -10.58 -6.61 -0.71
N ALA A 26 -9.41 -6.23 -0.15
CA ALA A 26 -8.75 -7.02 0.86
C ALA A 26 -9.60 -7.14 2.12
N HIS A 27 -9.57 -8.32 2.70
CA HIS A 27 -10.21 -8.57 3.98
C HIS A 27 -9.55 -7.70 5.05
N ARG A 28 -10.23 -6.64 5.48
CA ARG A 28 -9.79 -5.87 6.65
C ARG A 28 -10.18 -6.66 7.89
N GLU A 29 -9.21 -7.03 8.68
CA GLU A 29 -9.40 -7.73 9.97
C GLU A 29 -10.40 -7.03 10.92
N ILE A 30 -10.63 -5.73 10.70
CA ILE A 30 -11.51 -4.88 11.52
C ILE A 30 -12.96 -4.86 11.00
N SER A 31 -13.22 -5.20 9.74
CA SER A 31 -14.58 -5.24 9.21
C SER A 31 -14.85 -6.59 8.58
N SER A 32 -15.89 -7.25 9.07
CA SER A 32 -16.37 -8.54 8.54
C SER A 32 -16.93 -8.47 7.10
N LYS A 33 -16.78 -7.33 6.42
CA LYS A 33 -17.33 -7.11 5.08
C LYS A 33 -16.18 -7.05 4.06
N GLN A 34 -16.03 -8.12 3.32
CA GLN A 34 -15.18 -8.16 2.13
C GLN A 34 -16.02 -7.84 0.89
N GLN A 35 -15.50 -6.96 0.05
CA GLN A 35 -16.13 -6.71 -1.27
C GLN A 35 -15.52 -7.67 -2.28
N VAL A 36 -16.39 -8.34 -3.04
CA VAL A 36 -15.98 -9.29 -4.07
C VAL A 36 -16.77 -9.04 -5.35
N ILE A 37 -16.18 -9.39 -6.47
CA ILE A 37 -16.88 -9.39 -7.76
C ILE A 37 -17.59 -10.74 -7.87
N PHE A 38 -18.91 -10.70 -7.90
CA PHE A 38 -19.72 -11.92 -8.06
C PHE A 38 -19.79 -12.34 -9.53
N GLU A 39 -20.07 -11.39 -10.39
CA GLU A 39 -20.18 -11.58 -11.84
C GLU A 39 -19.50 -10.40 -12.54
N PRO A 40 -18.50 -10.66 -13.41
CA PRO A 40 -17.85 -9.60 -14.14
C PRO A 40 -18.78 -9.04 -15.21
N SER A 41 -18.77 -7.72 -15.33
CA SER A 41 -19.44 -7.04 -16.44
C SER A 41 -18.48 -6.90 -17.61
N ASP A 42 -18.98 -6.95 -18.83
CA ASP A 42 -18.19 -6.73 -20.06
C ASP A 42 -17.46 -5.38 -20.04
N VAL A 43 -18.04 -4.40 -19.36
CA VAL A 43 -17.44 -3.07 -19.20
C VAL A 43 -17.42 -2.70 -17.72
N VAL A 44 -16.23 -2.45 -17.20
CA VAL A 44 -16.00 -1.97 -15.84
C VAL A 44 -15.44 -0.56 -15.89
N THR A 45 -16.10 0.37 -15.21
CA THR A 45 -15.63 1.76 -15.09
C THR A 45 -15.09 1.98 -13.68
N PHE A 46 -13.86 2.49 -13.59
CA PHE A 46 -13.27 2.90 -12.32
C PHE A 46 -13.47 4.41 -12.12
N GLN A 47 -14.21 4.76 -11.09
CA GLN A 47 -14.38 6.16 -10.68
C GLN A 47 -13.36 6.48 -9.59
N LEU A 48 -12.39 7.34 -9.92
CA LEU A 48 -11.34 7.76 -8.99
C LEU A 48 -11.85 8.91 -8.12
N MET A 49 -11.95 8.66 -6.83
CA MET A 49 -12.34 9.66 -5.83
C MET A 49 -11.07 10.22 -5.21
N ARG A 50 -10.73 11.48 -5.54
CA ARG A 50 -9.58 12.18 -4.98
C ARG A 50 -10.04 13.00 -3.79
N HIS A 51 -9.57 12.65 -2.61
CA HIS A 51 -9.85 13.36 -1.37
C HIS A 51 -8.57 14.00 -0.85
N ASP A 52 -8.60 15.31 -0.66
CA ASP A 52 -7.54 15.98 0.08
C ASP A 52 -7.78 15.77 1.57
N THR A 53 -6.75 15.27 2.26
CA THR A 53 -6.78 14.99 3.70
C THR A 53 -6.51 16.24 4.57
N LEU A 54 -6.20 17.38 3.97
CA LEU A 54 -5.95 18.61 4.71
C LEU A 54 -7.23 19.47 4.79
N PRO A 55 -7.76 19.73 6.00
CA PRO A 55 -8.80 20.72 6.19
C PRO A 55 -8.19 22.12 5.94
N SER A 56 -8.28 22.59 4.73
CA SER A 56 -7.92 23.97 4.40
C SER A 56 -9.06 24.87 4.84
N TYR A 57 -8.84 25.64 5.89
CA TYR A 57 -9.85 26.54 6.49
C TYR A 57 -10.28 27.72 5.60
N SER A 58 -9.78 27.87 4.39
CA SER A 58 -10.02 29.07 3.61
C SER A 58 -10.35 28.93 2.12
N GLN A 59 -10.21 27.77 1.54
CA GLN A 59 -10.62 27.55 0.13
C GLN A 59 -10.96 26.07 -0.01
N GLY A 60 -11.99 25.73 -0.79
CA GLY A 60 -12.45 24.35 -0.98
C GLY A 60 -11.32 23.37 -1.31
N PRO A 61 -11.52 22.07 -1.09
CA PRO A 61 -10.48 21.07 -1.20
C PRO A 61 -9.80 21.16 -2.57
N ALA A 62 -8.51 21.48 -2.57
CA ALA A 62 -7.73 21.46 -3.80
C ALA A 62 -7.60 19.99 -4.25
N PRO A 63 -7.84 19.66 -5.52
CA PRO A 63 -7.72 18.31 -5.99
C PRO A 63 -6.27 17.81 -5.82
N SER A 64 -6.10 16.64 -5.26
CA SER A 64 -4.79 15.99 -5.14
C SER A 64 -4.11 15.95 -6.51
N ARG A 65 -2.87 16.47 -6.55
CA ARG A 65 -2.02 16.45 -7.75
C ARG A 65 -1.16 15.18 -7.84
N GLN A 66 -1.33 14.24 -6.92
CA GLN A 66 -0.57 13.01 -6.93
C GLN A 66 -0.76 12.26 -8.23
N LEU A 67 0.36 11.84 -8.84
CA LEU A 67 0.34 11.02 -10.03
C LEU A 67 -0.24 9.65 -9.69
N PHE A 68 -1.35 9.31 -10.31
CA PHE A 68 -1.97 8.01 -10.15
C PHE A 68 -1.64 7.13 -11.36
N ARG A 69 -1.10 5.95 -11.07
CA ARG A 69 -0.71 4.98 -12.09
C ARG A 69 -1.81 3.95 -12.30
N TYR A 70 -2.10 3.65 -13.54
CA TYR A 70 -3.00 2.56 -13.92
C TYR A 70 -2.33 1.69 -14.97
N PRO A 71 -2.37 0.36 -14.82
CA PRO A 71 -1.80 -0.55 -15.78
C PRO A 71 -2.67 -0.60 -17.04
N LYS A 72 -2.05 -0.90 -18.18
CA LYS A 72 -2.77 -1.11 -19.45
C LYS A 72 -3.71 -2.33 -19.38
N HIS A 73 -3.30 -3.33 -18.61
CA HIS A 73 -4.06 -4.56 -18.37
C HIS A 73 -4.19 -4.77 -16.88
N ILE A 74 -5.38 -5.13 -16.43
CA ILE A 74 -5.65 -5.48 -15.04
C ILE A 74 -6.37 -6.82 -15.01
N TYR A 75 -5.89 -7.73 -14.13
CA TYR A 75 -6.50 -9.02 -13.91
C TYR A 75 -7.41 -8.93 -12.70
N LEU A 76 -8.69 -9.22 -12.91
CA LEU A 76 -9.71 -9.13 -11.85
C LEU A 76 -9.95 -10.46 -11.13
N ASP A 77 -9.29 -11.54 -11.58
CA ASP A 77 -9.47 -12.90 -11.05
C ASP A 77 -9.29 -12.98 -9.53
N GLN A 78 -8.31 -12.27 -9.00
CA GLN A 78 -8.04 -12.22 -7.56
C GLN A 78 -9.17 -11.60 -6.74
N TYR A 79 -10.07 -10.84 -7.36
CA TYR A 79 -11.20 -10.17 -6.71
C TYR A 79 -12.52 -10.90 -6.94
N MET A 80 -12.50 -11.99 -7.72
CA MET A 80 -13.68 -12.79 -8.00
C MET A 80 -14.07 -13.62 -6.77
N LYS A 81 -15.38 -13.78 -6.56
CA LYS A 81 -15.90 -14.59 -5.45
C LYS A 81 -15.33 -16.00 -5.41
N GLU A 82 -15.14 -16.62 -6.56
CA GLU A 82 -14.62 -17.99 -6.69
C GLU A 82 -13.19 -18.12 -6.16
N ASN A 83 -12.39 -17.05 -6.25
CA ASN A 83 -10.99 -17.05 -5.89
C ASN A 83 -10.69 -16.38 -4.55
N VAL A 84 -11.70 -15.97 -3.79
CA VAL A 84 -11.57 -15.23 -2.53
C VAL A 84 -10.68 -15.95 -1.53
N GLU A 85 -10.86 -17.25 -1.37
CA GLU A 85 -10.07 -18.03 -0.39
C GLU A 85 -8.60 -18.07 -0.77
N ILE A 86 -8.31 -18.34 -2.04
CA ILE A 86 -6.94 -18.40 -2.57
C ILE A 86 -6.29 -17.01 -2.50
N ALA A 87 -7.01 -15.98 -2.90
CA ALA A 87 -6.53 -14.61 -2.86
C ALA A 87 -6.25 -14.15 -1.42
N SER A 88 -7.16 -14.45 -0.49
CA SER A 88 -7.01 -14.12 0.92
C SER A 88 -5.80 -14.81 1.57
N ALA A 89 -5.57 -16.09 1.23
CA ALA A 89 -4.39 -16.81 1.69
C ALA A 89 -3.09 -16.17 1.18
N LYS A 90 -3.03 -15.82 -0.10
CA LYS A 90 -1.87 -15.15 -0.70
C LYS A 90 -1.63 -13.75 -0.15
N TRP A 91 -2.67 -12.98 0.10
CA TRP A 91 -2.53 -11.65 0.72
C TRP A 91 -2.02 -11.74 2.16
N ARG A 92 -2.43 -12.76 2.91
CA ARG A 92 -1.91 -13.02 4.26
C ARG A 92 -0.43 -13.37 4.21
N GLU A 93 -0.04 -14.26 3.33
CA GLU A 93 1.36 -14.64 3.12
C GLU A 93 2.20 -13.42 2.72
N GLN A 94 1.72 -12.61 1.79
CA GLN A 94 2.40 -11.38 1.36
C GLN A 94 2.56 -10.37 2.51
N LYS A 95 1.55 -10.24 3.37
CA LYS A 95 1.60 -9.39 4.56
C LYS A 95 2.68 -9.88 5.53
N GLU A 96 2.71 -11.17 5.82
CA GLU A 96 3.73 -11.78 6.70
C GLU A 96 5.15 -11.56 6.14
N ILE A 97 5.34 -11.73 4.83
CA ILE A 97 6.62 -11.48 4.17
C ILE A 97 7.01 -10.01 4.29
N SER A 98 6.07 -9.09 4.04
CA SER A 98 6.31 -7.65 4.17
C SER A 98 6.71 -7.26 5.60
N GLU A 99 6.04 -7.79 6.61
CA GLU A 99 6.38 -7.57 8.02
C GLU A 99 7.77 -8.11 8.36
N LYS A 100 8.13 -9.29 7.85
CA LYS A 100 9.48 -9.86 8.02
C LYS A 100 10.55 -8.97 7.37
N ILE A 101 10.31 -8.49 6.15
CA ILE A 101 11.22 -7.58 5.45
C ILE A 101 11.39 -6.29 6.25
N GLN A 102 10.30 -5.70 6.74
CA GLN A 102 10.35 -4.49 7.55
C GLN A 102 11.16 -4.69 8.83
N ASN A 103 10.93 -5.77 9.54
CA ASN A 103 11.67 -6.12 10.75
C ASN A 103 13.17 -6.33 10.48
N LEU A 104 13.52 -7.01 9.40
CA LEU A 104 14.91 -7.21 9.01
C LEU A 104 15.59 -5.90 8.63
N THR A 105 14.90 -5.03 7.90
CA THR A 105 15.39 -3.70 7.54
C THR A 105 15.65 -2.82 8.78
N LEU A 106 14.75 -2.87 9.76
CA LEU A 106 14.94 -2.16 11.02
C LEU A 106 16.16 -2.68 11.79
N ARG A 107 16.36 -4.00 11.85
CA ARG A 107 17.54 -4.61 12.48
C ARG A 107 18.83 -4.25 11.74
N GLU A 108 18.81 -4.31 10.42
CA GLU A 108 19.97 -3.91 9.60
C GLU A 108 20.36 -2.45 9.85
N ASN A 109 19.38 -1.55 9.86
CA ASN A 109 19.61 -0.14 10.14
C ASN A 109 20.15 0.09 11.56
N ALA A 110 19.65 -0.64 12.55
CA ALA A 110 20.18 -0.58 13.92
C ALA A 110 21.64 -1.04 13.97
N LEU A 111 21.98 -2.16 13.32
CA LEU A 111 23.37 -2.65 13.24
C LEU A 111 24.30 -1.67 12.54
N LYS A 112 23.86 -1.07 11.43
CA LYS A 112 24.64 -0.04 10.72
C LYS A 112 24.93 1.16 11.61
N ARG A 113 23.95 1.61 12.41
CA ARG A 113 24.15 2.71 13.37
C ARG A 113 25.18 2.35 14.45
N HIS A 114 25.10 1.14 15.00
CA HIS A 114 26.09 0.65 15.97
C HIS A 114 27.49 0.56 15.35
N GLN A 115 27.60 0.06 14.12
CA GLN A 115 28.90 -0.04 13.44
C GLN A 115 29.53 1.32 13.20
N VAL A 116 28.74 2.33 12.83
CA VAL A 116 29.23 3.71 12.68
C VAL A 116 29.66 4.29 14.02
N ALA A 117 28.89 4.08 15.08
CA ALA A 117 29.24 4.53 16.42
C ALA A 117 30.54 3.90 16.93
N ILE A 118 30.73 2.59 16.73
CA ILE A 118 31.99 1.89 17.10
C ILE A 118 33.17 2.44 16.31
N ARG A 119 33.06 2.65 15.01
CA ARG A 119 34.11 3.22 14.17
C ARG A 119 34.49 4.62 14.63
N ALA A 120 33.51 5.46 14.92
CA ALA A 120 33.76 6.81 15.43
C ALA A 120 34.50 6.77 16.79
N HIS A 121 34.10 5.86 17.69
CA HIS A 121 34.76 5.70 18.99
C HIS A 121 36.19 5.19 18.88
N VAL A 122 36.42 4.19 18.03
CA VAL A 122 37.77 3.64 17.77
C VAL A 122 38.68 4.71 17.14
N SER A 123 38.17 5.49 16.18
CA SER A 123 38.92 6.58 15.56
C SER A 123 39.32 7.67 16.56
N PHE A 124 38.51 7.91 17.59
CA PHE A 124 38.79 8.87 18.64
C PHE A 124 39.82 8.35 19.66
N LEU A 125 39.87 7.04 19.91
CA LEU A 125 40.78 6.40 20.87
C LEU A 125 42.15 6.05 20.28
N LEU A 126 42.29 6.00 18.95
CA LEU A 126 43.58 5.78 18.30
C LEU A 126 44.41 7.08 18.34
N PRO A 127 45.56 7.12 19.06
CA PRO A 127 46.41 8.28 19.02
C PRO A 127 46.96 8.46 17.60
N LEU A 128 46.80 9.65 17.06
CA LEU A 128 47.51 10.08 15.85
C LEU A 128 49.02 10.15 16.20
N GLY A 129 49.68 9.03 15.96
CA GLY A 129 51.14 8.98 16.04
C GLY A 129 51.76 9.27 14.69
#